data_a2a2cd40af2e6296efd739f5d397fce8
#
_entry.id   a2a2cd40af2e6296efd739f5d397fce8
#
_cell.length_a   1.000
_cell.length_b   1.000
_cell.length_c   1.000
_cell.angle_alpha   90.00
_cell.angle_beta   90.00
_cell.angle_gamma   90.00
#
_symmetry.space_group_name_H-M   'P 1'
#
loop_
_entity.id
_entity.type
_entity.pdbx_description
1 polymer ?
#
loop_
_entity_poly.entity_id
_entity_poly.type
_entity_poly.pdbx_seq_one_letter_code
_entity_poly.pdbx_strand_id
1 'polypeptide(L)'
;MIEESGRNSSTMADRRLLFAEMRALDLDSIRLSTYRTACKLRFIQKRCNLHLVDIWNIIEVFRENRLNSMDLNTEFSVSHLQAILSTIFYQLNKRLPTTHQINVDQSISYLLNFLLAAYDPEGVGKISVFVVKMALAALCGGKILDKLRYVFSQISDPNGVMIYSQFDQFLREVLKLPMTVFEGPSFGYTEQSTRTCFPQEKKVSLNVFLDTFMSDPPPQCLVWLPLMHRLANVENVFHPVECSYCHSQSMMGFRYRCQQCDNYQLCQECFWRGHASGSHSNQHQMKEYMSWKSPAKKLSDALSKSLSCASNREPPYPMFSDTPEKPLNLTHVVYVISDSTISSTFCSDKVQNNLLYCCTLNLT
;
A
#
# COMPACT_ATOMS: atom_id res chain seq x y z
N MET A 1 -1.24 15.45 -37.83
CA MET A 1 -2.52 15.79 -37.17
C MET A 1 -3.51 14.62 -37.04
N ILE A 2 -3.59 13.68 -38.00
CA ILE A 2 -4.52 12.53 -37.93
C ILE A 2 -4.04 11.43 -36.96
N GLU A 3 -2.74 11.22 -36.81
CA GLU A 3 -2.18 10.21 -35.89
C GLU A 3 -2.26 10.60 -34.41
N GLU A 4 -2.17 11.88 -34.07
CA GLU A 4 -2.33 12.35 -32.67
C GLU A 4 -3.76 12.26 -32.18
N SER A 5 -4.75 12.50 -33.07
CA SER A 5 -6.16 12.36 -32.70
C SER A 5 -6.56 10.91 -32.42
N GLY A 6 -6.00 9.94 -33.13
CA GLY A 6 -6.24 8.51 -32.91
C GLY A 6 -5.62 7.99 -31.62
N ARG A 7 -4.43 8.45 -31.25
CA ARG A 7 -3.76 8.08 -29.98
C ARG A 7 -4.51 8.62 -28.77
N ASN A 8 -4.94 9.88 -28.80
CA ASN A 8 -5.71 10.47 -27.70
C ASN A 8 -7.06 9.76 -27.46
N SER A 9 -7.71 9.28 -28.52
CA SER A 9 -8.94 8.52 -28.40
C SER A 9 -8.72 7.14 -27.75
N SER A 10 -7.64 6.44 -28.12
CA SER A 10 -7.28 5.13 -27.54
C SER A 10 -6.91 5.26 -26.06
N THR A 11 -6.11 6.24 -25.69
CA THR A 11 -5.68 6.46 -24.29
C THR A 11 -6.86 6.80 -23.38
N MET A 12 -7.81 7.61 -23.84
CA MET A 12 -9.04 7.90 -23.10
C MET A 12 -9.92 6.66 -22.89
N ALA A 13 -10.01 5.78 -23.89
CA ALA A 13 -10.76 4.52 -23.79
C ALA A 13 -10.13 3.57 -22.73
N ASP A 14 -8.81 3.40 -22.76
CA ASP A 14 -8.08 2.56 -21.82
C ASP A 14 -8.18 3.08 -20.38
N ARG A 15 -8.13 4.40 -20.19
CA ARG A 15 -8.35 5.02 -18.88
C ARG A 15 -9.75 4.71 -18.33
N ARG A 16 -10.79 4.87 -19.18
CA ARG A 16 -12.18 4.57 -18.81
C ARG A 16 -12.34 3.09 -18.47
N LEU A 17 -11.73 2.20 -19.25
CA LEU A 17 -11.77 0.77 -19.02
C LEU A 17 -11.13 0.40 -17.69
N LEU A 18 -9.93 0.90 -17.37
CA LEU A 18 -9.22 0.63 -16.12
C LEU A 18 -10.07 0.97 -14.90
N PHE A 19 -10.66 2.18 -14.88
CA PHE A 19 -11.51 2.60 -13.76
C PHE A 19 -12.87 1.91 -13.74
N ALA A 20 -13.43 1.53 -14.89
CA ALA A 20 -14.66 0.74 -14.95
C ALA A 20 -14.45 -0.68 -14.38
N GLU A 21 -13.34 -1.33 -14.73
CA GLU A 21 -12.96 -2.63 -14.17
C GLU A 21 -12.75 -2.54 -12.64
N MET A 22 -12.10 -1.48 -12.14
CA MET A 22 -11.93 -1.28 -10.70
C MET A 22 -13.29 -1.15 -9.98
N ARG A 23 -14.24 -0.40 -10.55
CA ARG A 23 -15.59 -0.24 -9.99
C ARG A 23 -16.38 -1.55 -10.00
N ALA A 24 -16.19 -2.39 -11.03
CA ALA A 24 -16.86 -3.69 -11.14
C ALA A 24 -16.46 -4.68 -10.04
N LEU A 25 -15.34 -4.45 -9.33
CA LEU A 25 -14.89 -5.28 -8.20
C LEU A 25 -15.61 -4.98 -6.89
N ASP A 26 -16.56 -4.03 -6.87
CA ASP A 26 -17.31 -3.64 -5.66
C ASP A 26 -16.40 -3.32 -4.45
N LEU A 27 -15.23 -2.74 -4.70
CA LEU A 27 -14.30 -2.38 -3.63
C LEU A 27 -14.83 -1.26 -2.74
N ASP A 28 -15.78 -0.46 -3.24
CA ASP A 28 -16.41 0.63 -2.49
C ASP A 28 -17.30 0.13 -1.33
N SER A 29 -17.70 -1.14 -1.33
CA SER A 29 -18.42 -1.79 -0.23
C SER A 29 -17.50 -2.10 0.97
N ILE A 30 -16.19 -1.99 0.82
CA ILE A 30 -15.22 -2.11 1.93
C ILE A 30 -15.36 -0.86 2.81
N ARG A 31 -15.82 -1.04 4.05
CA ARG A 31 -16.06 0.06 4.99
C ARG A 31 -14.78 0.70 5.51
N LEU A 32 -13.71 -0.10 5.62
CA LEU A 32 -12.42 0.34 6.15
C LEU A 32 -11.62 1.05 5.06
N SER A 33 -11.55 2.38 5.10
CA SER A 33 -10.89 3.18 4.04
C SER A 33 -9.44 2.78 3.78
N THR A 34 -8.69 2.37 4.81
CA THR A 34 -7.32 1.89 4.67
C THR A 34 -7.25 0.63 3.80
N TYR A 35 -8.12 -0.36 4.06
CA TYR A 35 -8.18 -1.60 3.26
C TYR A 35 -8.73 -1.31 1.86
N ARG A 36 -9.76 -0.48 1.75
CA ARG A 36 -10.35 -0.08 0.45
C ARG A 36 -9.30 0.59 -0.44
N THR A 37 -8.55 1.55 0.10
CA THR A 37 -7.46 2.22 -0.62
C THR A 37 -6.37 1.25 -1.05
N ALA A 38 -5.91 0.41 -0.12
CA ALA A 38 -4.87 -0.59 -0.42
C ALA A 38 -5.33 -1.60 -1.48
N CYS A 39 -6.60 -2.05 -1.44
CA CYS A 39 -7.18 -2.94 -2.44
C CYS A 39 -7.28 -2.28 -3.82
N LYS A 40 -7.75 -1.02 -3.90
CA LYS A 40 -7.83 -0.27 -5.15
C LYS A 40 -6.46 -0.05 -5.78
N LEU A 41 -5.46 0.36 -4.99
CA LEU A 41 -4.09 0.54 -5.48
C LEU A 41 -3.43 -0.80 -5.83
N ARG A 42 -3.71 -1.88 -5.08
CA ARG A 42 -3.26 -3.24 -5.43
C ARG A 42 -3.88 -3.71 -6.74
N PHE A 43 -5.16 -3.41 -7.00
CA PHE A 43 -5.79 -3.68 -8.28
C PHE A 43 -5.05 -2.97 -9.42
N ILE A 44 -4.78 -1.66 -9.30
CA ILE A 44 -3.99 -0.90 -10.30
C ILE A 44 -2.62 -1.55 -10.51
N GLN A 45 -1.90 -1.85 -9.44
CA GLN A 45 -0.59 -2.50 -9.48
C GLN A 45 -0.62 -3.82 -10.26
N LYS A 46 -1.64 -4.67 -10.02
CA LYS A 46 -1.79 -5.96 -10.70
C LYS A 46 -2.23 -5.78 -12.15
N ARG A 47 -3.18 -4.88 -12.41
CA ARG A 47 -3.71 -4.64 -13.75
C ARG A 47 -2.67 -4.10 -14.72
N CYS A 48 -1.74 -3.27 -14.20
CA CYS A 48 -0.59 -2.78 -14.94
C CYS A 48 0.62 -3.74 -14.94
N ASN A 49 0.54 -4.93 -14.34
CA ASN A 49 1.67 -5.86 -14.14
C ASN A 49 2.87 -5.27 -13.37
N LEU A 50 2.68 -4.14 -12.69
CA LEU A 50 3.76 -3.47 -11.94
C LEU A 50 4.14 -4.24 -10.67
N HIS A 51 3.28 -5.13 -10.18
CA HIS A 51 3.55 -6.05 -9.06
C HIS A 51 4.68 -7.04 -9.33
N LEU A 52 5.02 -7.28 -10.61
CA LEU A 52 6.11 -8.15 -11.04
C LEU A 52 7.47 -7.42 -11.15
N VAL A 53 7.46 -6.10 -10.97
CA VAL A 53 8.64 -5.24 -11.08
C VAL A 53 9.04 -4.79 -9.69
N ASP A 54 10.25 -5.12 -9.23
CA ASP A 54 10.78 -4.65 -7.96
C ASP A 54 11.50 -3.29 -8.08
N ILE A 55 11.84 -2.70 -6.94
CA ILE A 55 12.48 -1.38 -6.89
C ILE A 55 13.86 -1.38 -7.55
N TRP A 56 14.60 -2.50 -7.52
CA TRP A 56 15.93 -2.58 -8.13
C TRP A 56 15.83 -2.53 -9.64
N ASN A 57 14.81 -3.16 -10.23
CA ASN A 57 14.53 -3.06 -11.66
C ASN A 57 14.15 -1.63 -12.05
N ILE A 58 13.36 -0.96 -11.23
CA ILE A 58 12.99 0.46 -11.43
C ILE A 58 14.24 1.35 -11.41
N ILE A 59 15.13 1.18 -10.43
CA ILE A 59 16.38 1.94 -10.31
C ILE A 59 17.27 1.74 -11.54
N GLU A 60 17.36 0.51 -12.06
CA GLU A 60 18.12 0.21 -13.26
C GLU A 60 17.56 0.94 -14.49
N VAL A 61 16.24 0.89 -14.67
CA VAL A 61 15.56 1.63 -15.76
C VAL A 61 15.78 3.14 -15.63
N PHE A 62 15.73 3.69 -14.41
CA PHE A 62 16.04 5.11 -14.21
C PHE A 62 17.46 5.46 -14.60
N ARG A 63 18.43 4.58 -14.34
CA ARG A 63 19.82 4.75 -14.77
C ARG A 63 19.93 4.75 -16.30
N GLU A 64 19.32 3.77 -16.97
CA GLU A 64 19.33 3.64 -18.43
C GLU A 64 18.70 4.84 -19.14
N ASN A 65 17.62 5.37 -18.58
CA ASN A 65 16.91 6.54 -19.09
C ASN A 65 17.49 7.87 -18.56
N ARG A 66 18.66 7.85 -17.91
CA ARG A 66 19.41 9.02 -17.40
C ARG A 66 18.67 9.85 -16.33
N LEU A 67 17.60 9.33 -15.71
CA LEU A 67 16.86 10.08 -14.67
C LEU A 67 17.72 10.35 -13.43
N ASN A 68 18.77 9.56 -13.19
CA ASN A 68 19.65 9.74 -12.05
C ASN A 68 20.63 10.90 -12.19
N SER A 69 20.86 11.39 -13.44
CA SER A 69 21.69 12.56 -13.74
C SER A 69 20.88 13.85 -13.95
N MET A 70 19.54 13.75 -13.91
CA MET A 70 18.65 14.89 -14.05
C MET A 70 18.31 15.47 -12.66
N ASP A 71 18.13 16.79 -12.60
CA ASP A 71 17.55 17.42 -11.41
C ASP A 71 16.14 16.88 -11.15
N LEU A 72 15.78 16.68 -9.88
CA LEU A 72 14.50 16.10 -9.48
C LEU A 72 13.30 16.94 -9.94
N ASN A 73 13.46 18.25 -10.05
CA ASN A 73 12.42 19.17 -10.50
C ASN A 73 12.35 19.31 -12.02
N THR A 74 13.28 18.68 -12.76
CA THR A 74 13.24 18.70 -14.22
C THR A 74 11.96 18.04 -14.71
N GLU A 75 11.23 18.74 -15.59
CA GLU A 75 10.06 18.21 -16.27
C GLU A 75 10.44 17.62 -17.62
N PHE A 76 9.77 16.54 -17.98
CA PHE A 76 9.90 15.90 -19.29
C PHE A 76 8.52 15.55 -19.88
N SER A 77 8.49 15.24 -21.16
CA SER A 77 7.26 14.99 -21.91
C SER A 77 6.64 13.63 -21.59
N VAL A 78 5.34 13.48 -21.84
CA VAL A 78 4.62 12.20 -21.76
C VAL A 78 5.25 11.13 -22.66
N SER A 79 5.80 11.49 -23.82
CA SER A 79 6.50 10.54 -24.68
C SER A 79 7.77 9.99 -24.02
N HIS A 80 8.49 10.79 -23.26
CA HIS A 80 9.63 10.29 -22.47
C HIS A 80 9.18 9.39 -21.33
N LEU A 81 8.08 9.73 -20.62
CA LEU A 81 7.46 8.82 -19.64
C LEU A 81 7.10 7.48 -20.29
N GLN A 82 6.45 7.50 -21.43
CA GLN A 82 6.11 6.28 -22.17
C GLN A 82 7.34 5.45 -22.53
N ALA A 83 8.47 6.07 -22.89
CA ALA A 83 9.74 5.38 -23.16
C ALA A 83 10.30 4.69 -21.91
N ILE A 84 10.21 5.36 -20.74
CA ILE A 84 10.60 4.77 -19.45
C ILE A 84 9.75 3.54 -19.13
N LEU A 85 8.42 3.65 -19.25
CA LEU A 85 7.50 2.53 -19.00
C LEU A 85 7.74 1.39 -19.99
N SER A 86 8.00 1.69 -21.26
CA SER A 86 8.37 0.70 -22.26
C SER A 86 9.63 -0.05 -21.85
N THR A 87 10.66 0.65 -21.38
CA THR A 87 11.89 0.02 -20.89
C THR A 87 11.61 -0.95 -19.74
N ILE A 88 10.76 -0.53 -18.76
CA ILE A 88 10.37 -1.38 -17.62
C ILE A 88 9.75 -2.69 -18.11
N PHE A 89 8.70 -2.62 -18.93
CA PHE A 89 7.92 -3.79 -19.28
C PHE A 89 8.58 -4.67 -20.35
N TYR A 90 9.35 -4.11 -21.27
CA TYR A 90 10.15 -4.93 -22.19
C TYR A 90 11.26 -5.70 -21.45
N GLN A 91 11.93 -5.06 -20.48
CA GLN A 91 12.92 -5.76 -19.65
C GLN A 91 12.27 -6.83 -18.74
N LEU A 92 11.11 -6.53 -18.17
CA LEU A 92 10.34 -7.50 -17.40
C LEU A 92 10.03 -8.73 -18.27
N ASN A 93 9.48 -8.51 -19.46
CA ASN A 93 9.04 -9.59 -20.35
C ASN A 93 10.21 -10.49 -20.81
N LYS A 94 11.41 -9.90 -21.00
CA LYS A 94 12.62 -10.68 -21.29
C LYS A 94 13.03 -11.63 -20.16
N ARG A 95 12.68 -11.31 -18.90
CA ARG A 95 13.00 -12.11 -17.71
C ARG A 95 11.94 -13.14 -17.38
N LEU A 96 10.71 -12.92 -17.83
CA LEU A 96 9.61 -13.85 -17.59
C LEU A 96 9.72 -15.09 -18.49
N PRO A 97 9.36 -16.30 -17.98
CA PRO A 97 9.23 -17.47 -18.80
C PRO A 97 8.25 -17.24 -19.95
N THR A 98 8.46 -17.91 -21.09
CA THR A 98 7.59 -17.78 -22.28
C THR A 98 6.12 -18.07 -22.01
N THR A 99 5.84 -18.93 -21.02
CA THR A 99 4.47 -19.27 -20.58
C THR A 99 3.81 -18.21 -19.69
N HIS A 100 4.56 -17.22 -19.23
CA HIS A 100 4.09 -16.20 -18.29
C HIS A 100 4.35 -14.77 -18.79
N GLN A 101 4.54 -14.61 -20.08
CA GLN A 101 4.74 -13.29 -20.66
C GLN A 101 3.49 -12.44 -20.55
N ILE A 102 3.69 -11.13 -20.35
CA ILE A 102 2.62 -10.15 -20.21
C ILE A 102 2.35 -9.46 -21.55
N ASN A 103 1.16 -8.88 -21.69
CA ASN A 103 0.90 -7.92 -22.76
C ASN A 103 1.57 -6.58 -22.40
N VAL A 104 2.72 -6.31 -23.03
CA VAL A 104 3.56 -5.15 -22.73
C VAL A 104 2.83 -3.85 -23.08
N ASP A 105 2.21 -3.77 -24.27
CA ASP A 105 1.56 -2.55 -24.74
C ASP A 105 0.36 -2.16 -23.86
N GLN A 106 -0.40 -3.16 -23.41
CA GLN A 106 -1.51 -2.93 -22.47
C GLN A 106 -1.01 -2.48 -21.10
N SER A 107 0.08 -3.07 -20.60
CA SER A 107 0.69 -2.68 -19.33
C SER A 107 1.20 -1.24 -19.35
N ILE A 108 1.86 -0.84 -20.46
CA ILE A 108 2.31 0.54 -20.70
C ILE A 108 1.10 1.47 -20.73
N SER A 109 0.08 1.16 -21.52
CA SER A 109 -1.11 2.01 -21.67
C SER A 109 -1.81 2.23 -20.34
N TYR A 110 -2.10 1.19 -19.57
CA TYR A 110 -2.79 1.31 -18.30
C TYR A 110 -1.97 2.10 -17.27
N LEU A 111 -0.69 1.82 -17.12
CA LEU A 111 0.15 2.54 -16.16
C LEU A 111 0.33 4.01 -16.57
N LEU A 112 0.57 4.28 -17.85
CA LEU A 112 0.67 5.63 -18.38
C LEU A 112 -0.62 6.42 -18.07
N ASN A 113 -1.77 5.86 -18.41
CA ASN A 113 -3.07 6.50 -18.18
C ASN A 113 -3.36 6.74 -16.69
N PHE A 114 -2.95 5.82 -15.82
CA PHE A 114 -3.07 5.99 -14.37
C PHE A 114 -2.18 7.13 -13.87
N LEU A 115 -0.91 7.17 -14.27
CA LEU A 115 0.02 8.22 -13.88
C LEU A 115 -0.41 9.59 -14.41
N LEU A 116 -0.89 9.68 -15.65
CA LEU A 116 -1.42 10.93 -16.19
C LEU A 116 -2.70 11.37 -15.48
N ALA A 117 -3.56 10.45 -15.07
CA ALA A 117 -4.72 10.77 -14.24
C ALA A 117 -4.34 11.37 -12.89
N ALA A 118 -3.24 10.91 -12.30
CA ALA A 118 -2.75 11.37 -11.01
C ALA A 118 -1.97 12.70 -11.09
N TYR A 119 -1.17 12.88 -12.13
CA TYR A 119 -0.14 13.91 -12.16
C TYR A 119 -0.26 14.92 -13.30
N ASP A 120 -1.04 14.63 -14.32
CA ASP A 120 -1.32 15.53 -15.43
C ASP A 120 -2.84 15.49 -15.80
N PRO A 121 -3.74 15.81 -14.83
CA PRO A 121 -5.18 15.77 -15.07
C PRO A 121 -5.65 16.79 -16.11
N GLU A 122 -4.91 17.89 -16.28
CA GLU A 122 -5.21 18.97 -17.22
C GLU A 122 -4.66 18.71 -18.63
N GLY A 123 -3.81 17.69 -18.79
CA GLY A 123 -3.25 17.32 -20.09
C GLY A 123 -2.18 18.28 -20.60
N VAL A 124 -1.39 18.88 -19.72
CA VAL A 124 -0.28 19.78 -20.07
C VAL A 124 0.84 19.02 -20.80
N GLY A 125 0.92 17.72 -20.59
CA GLY A 125 1.88 16.85 -21.25
C GLY A 125 3.27 16.86 -20.63
N LYS A 126 3.40 17.30 -19.38
CA LYS A 126 4.66 17.37 -18.64
C LYS A 126 4.55 16.72 -17.27
N ILE A 127 5.63 16.07 -16.84
CA ILE A 127 5.72 15.43 -15.53
C ILE A 127 7.16 15.55 -15.03
N SER A 128 7.36 15.74 -13.72
CA SER A 128 8.72 15.89 -13.17
C SER A 128 9.39 14.54 -12.90
N VAL A 129 10.72 14.54 -12.91
CA VAL A 129 11.55 13.39 -12.53
C VAL A 129 11.20 12.90 -11.14
N PHE A 130 11.03 13.82 -10.19
CA PHE A 130 10.68 13.49 -8.81
C PHE A 130 9.37 12.70 -8.72
N VAL A 131 8.32 13.19 -9.37
CA VAL A 131 7.00 12.55 -9.40
C VAL A 131 7.09 11.13 -9.93
N VAL A 132 7.75 10.92 -11.07
CA VAL A 132 7.87 9.58 -11.67
C VAL A 132 8.64 8.63 -10.77
N LYS A 133 9.75 9.09 -10.16
CA LYS A 133 10.53 8.29 -9.21
C LYS A 133 9.71 7.88 -7.99
N MET A 134 8.98 8.81 -7.39
CA MET A 134 8.20 8.55 -6.18
C MET A 134 6.97 7.68 -6.45
N ALA A 135 6.25 7.94 -7.53
CA ALA A 135 5.07 7.16 -7.90
C ALA A 135 5.43 5.70 -8.24
N LEU A 136 6.46 5.48 -9.04
CA LEU A 136 6.90 4.14 -9.40
C LEU A 136 7.49 3.39 -8.19
N ALA A 137 8.25 4.07 -7.32
CA ALA A 137 8.73 3.48 -6.07
C ALA A 137 7.58 3.06 -5.13
N ALA A 138 6.53 3.87 -5.02
CA ALA A 138 5.37 3.54 -4.20
C ALA A 138 4.58 2.36 -4.78
N LEU A 139 4.40 2.31 -6.11
CA LEU A 139 3.51 1.36 -6.78
C LEU A 139 4.20 0.05 -7.22
N CYS A 140 5.52 -0.01 -7.35
CA CYS A 140 6.20 -1.24 -7.77
C CYS A 140 6.04 -2.38 -6.77
N GLY A 141 6.36 -3.59 -7.18
CA GLY A 141 6.45 -4.76 -6.33
C GLY A 141 7.70 -4.76 -5.43
N GLY A 142 8.05 -5.93 -4.90
CA GLY A 142 9.24 -6.11 -4.09
C GLY A 142 9.06 -5.75 -2.61
N LYS A 143 10.17 -5.70 -1.88
CA LYS A 143 10.18 -5.51 -0.44
C LYS A 143 9.93 -4.04 -0.06
N ILE A 144 9.03 -3.81 0.89
CA ILE A 144 8.69 -2.44 1.33
C ILE A 144 9.90 -1.69 1.88
N LEU A 145 10.79 -2.35 2.60
CA LEU A 145 11.99 -1.72 3.16
C LEU A 145 12.93 -1.20 2.07
N ASP A 146 13.09 -1.91 0.97
CA ASP A 146 13.94 -1.48 -0.14
C ASP A 146 13.32 -0.27 -0.85
N LYS A 147 12.00 -0.26 -1.01
CA LYS A 147 11.25 0.89 -1.54
C LYS A 147 11.41 2.13 -0.65
N LEU A 148 11.24 1.96 0.67
CA LEU A 148 11.40 3.06 1.64
C LEU A 148 12.85 3.57 1.69
N ARG A 149 13.85 2.70 1.61
CA ARG A 149 15.27 3.10 1.49
C ARG A 149 15.51 3.93 0.24
N TYR A 150 14.94 3.49 -0.88
CA TYR A 150 15.04 4.25 -2.13
C TYR A 150 14.38 5.62 -2.01
N VAL A 151 13.15 5.69 -1.47
CA VAL A 151 12.47 6.98 -1.22
C VAL A 151 13.33 7.87 -0.35
N PHE A 152 13.86 7.35 0.77
CA PHE A 152 14.71 8.10 1.68
C PHE A 152 15.96 8.65 0.98
N SER A 153 16.60 7.86 0.11
CA SER A 153 17.77 8.31 -0.66
C SER A 153 17.50 9.49 -1.59
N GLN A 154 16.25 9.69 -1.99
CA GLN A 154 15.86 10.80 -2.88
C GLN A 154 15.45 12.07 -2.09
N ILE A 155 15.18 11.96 -0.80
CA ILE A 155 14.69 13.05 0.06
C ILE A 155 15.67 13.40 1.19
N SER A 156 16.86 12.80 1.21
CA SER A 156 17.91 13.06 2.20
C SER A 156 19.07 13.83 1.60
N ASP A 157 19.79 14.52 2.47
CA ASP A 157 21.05 15.19 2.14
C ASP A 157 22.22 14.17 2.01
N PRO A 158 23.41 14.59 1.54
CA PRO A 158 24.57 13.71 1.45
C PRO A 158 25.06 13.14 2.80
N ASN A 159 24.65 13.73 3.92
CA ASN A 159 24.97 13.25 5.27
C ASN A 159 23.95 12.20 5.77
N GLY A 160 22.96 11.81 4.95
CA GLY A 160 21.94 10.86 5.31
C GLY A 160 20.90 11.41 6.27
N VAL A 161 20.62 12.71 6.23
CA VAL A 161 19.56 13.36 7.00
C VAL A 161 18.44 13.80 6.06
N MET A 162 17.21 13.48 6.42
CA MET A 162 16.02 13.84 5.66
C MET A 162 15.89 15.37 5.52
N ILE A 163 15.65 15.82 4.28
CA ILE A 163 15.30 17.21 3.99
C ILE A 163 13.79 17.36 4.08
N TYR A 164 13.34 18.11 5.09
CA TYR A 164 11.93 18.24 5.42
C TYR A 164 11.05 18.73 4.25
N SER A 165 11.51 19.70 3.47
CA SER A 165 10.80 20.20 2.29
C SER A 165 10.67 19.15 1.17
N GLN A 166 11.68 18.30 0.99
CA GLN A 166 11.60 17.19 0.03
C GLN A 166 10.67 16.07 0.51
N PHE A 167 10.64 15.82 1.83
CA PHE A 167 9.67 14.90 2.40
C PHE A 167 8.24 15.44 2.27
N ASP A 168 8.02 16.72 2.49
CA ASP A 168 6.74 17.37 2.25
C ASP A 168 6.31 17.24 0.78
N GLN A 169 7.22 17.48 -0.15
CA GLN A 169 6.97 17.26 -1.57
C GLN A 169 6.65 15.79 -1.86
N PHE A 170 7.40 14.84 -1.27
CA PHE A 170 7.09 13.41 -1.39
C PHE A 170 5.65 13.10 -0.96
N LEU A 171 5.21 13.61 0.20
CA LEU A 171 3.84 13.38 0.67
C LEU A 171 2.81 14.01 -0.27
N ARG A 172 3.03 15.24 -0.76
CA ARG A 172 2.16 15.89 -1.73
C ARG A 172 1.95 15.04 -2.97
N GLU A 173 3.02 14.44 -3.47
CA GLU A 173 2.97 13.67 -4.70
C GLU A 173 2.44 12.24 -4.46
N VAL A 174 2.89 11.54 -3.43
CA VAL A 174 2.46 10.15 -3.20
C VAL A 174 0.99 10.05 -2.80
N LEU A 175 0.45 11.06 -2.12
CA LEU A 175 -0.96 11.09 -1.71
C LEU A 175 -1.92 11.38 -2.88
N LYS A 176 -1.43 11.80 -4.05
CA LYS A 176 -2.23 11.82 -5.28
C LYS A 176 -2.64 10.43 -5.74
N LEU A 177 -1.89 9.38 -5.37
CA LEU A 177 -2.24 7.99 -5.73
C LEU A 177 -3.58 7.55 -5.09
N PRO A 178 -3.79 7.66 -3.78
CA PRO A 178 -5.12 7.43 -3.19
C PRO A 178 -6.21 8.36 -3.77
N MET A 179 -5.90 9.63 -4.00
CA MET A 179 -6.86 10.55 -4.59
C MET A 179 -7.35 10.09 -5.97
N THR A 180 -6.45 9.55 -6.79
CA THR A 180 -6.76 9.06 -8.14
C THR A 180 -7.69 7.84 -8.12
N VAL A 181 -7.68 7.05 -7.06
CA VAL A 181 -8.63 5.93 -6.85
C VAL A 181 -9.82 6.32 -5.98
N PHE A 182 -10.13 7.62 -5.90
CA PHE A 182 -11.29 8.20 -5.21
C PHE A 182 -11.26 8.08 -3.69
N GLU A 183 -10.08 7.97 -3.09
CA GLU A 183 -9.89 7.91 -1.63
C GLU A 183 -9.27 9.21 -1.05
N GLY A 184 -9.37 10.31 -1.80
CA GLY A 184 -8.92 11.65 -1.37
C GLY A 184 -9.48 12.09 -0.02
N PRO A 185 -10.78 11.89 0.28
CA PRO A 185 -11.35 12.28 1.57
C PRO A 185 -10.66 11.64 2.78
N SER A 186 -10.13 10.42 2.62
CA SER A 186 -9.44 9.69 3.69
C SER A 186 -7.93 9.92 3.72
N PHE A 187 -7.30 10.14 2.55
CA PHE A 187 -5.84 10.14 2.38
C PHE A 187 -5.33 11.30 1.51
N GLY A 188 -6.10 12.39 1.41
CA GLY A 188 -5.61 13.62 0.75
C GLY A 188 -4.48 14.27 1.55
N TYR A 189 -3.62 14.99 0.85
CA TYR A 189 -2.58 15.79 1.50
C TYR A 189 -3.18 16.92 2.33
N THR A 190 -2.63 17.13 3.52
CA THR A 190 -2.88 18.30 4.36
C THR A 190 -1.54 18.86 4.86
N GLU A 191 -1.50 20.14 5.20
CA GLU A 191 -0.28 20.77 5.75
C GLU A 191 0.18 20.12 7.06
N GLN A 192 -0.69 19.41 7.76
CA GLN A 192 -0.38 18.68 8.98
C GLN A 192 0.24 17.30 8.70
N SER A 193 0.06 16.75 7.48
CA SER A 193 0.51 15.40 7.15
C SER A 193 2.00 15.19 7.41
N THR A 194 2.83 16.16 7.01
CA THR A 194 4.28 16.10 7.20
C THR A 194 4.66 16.16 8.68
N ARG A 195 4.04 17.08 9.44
CA ARG A 195 4.31 17.27 10.88
C ARG A 195 3.83 16.09 11.70
N THR A 196 2.78 15.40 11.27
CA THR A 196 2.28 14.20 11.93
C THR A 196 3.26 13.04 11.80
N CYS A 197 3.95 12.93 10.66
CA CYS A 197 4.99 11.91 10.48
C CYS A 197 6.27 12.25 11.25
N PHE A 198 6.76 13.47 11.06
CA PHE A 198 8.03 13.93 11.66
C PHE A 198 7.91 15.38 12.14
N PRO A 199 8.13 15.66 13.43
CA PRO A 199 8.27 17.03 13.91
C PRO A 199 9.42 17.74 13.19
N GLN A 200 9.20 18.97 12.75
CA GLN A 200 10.13 19.73 11.89
C GLN A 200 11.54 19.93 12.51
N GLU A 201 11.63 19.92 13.81
CA GLU A 201 12.87 20.18 14.57
C GLU A 201 13.76 18.93 14.73
N LYS A 202 13.27 17.74 14.37
CA LYS A 202 14.02 16.50 14.53
C LYS A 202 14.85 16.18 13.28
N LYS A 203 16.13 15.87 13.51
CA LYS A 203 16.95 15.22 12.48
C LYS A 203 16.47 13.80 12.27
N VAL A 204 16.00 13.49 11.08
CA VAL A 204 15.48 12.17 10.72
C VAL A 204 16.54 11.43 9.91
N SER A 205 17.12 10.39 10.50
CA SER A 205 18.01 9.45 9.83
C SER A 205 17.20 8.36 9.13
N LEU A 206 17.87 7.56 8.28
CA LEU A 206 17.23 6.40 7.62
C LEU A 206 16.54 5.47 8.63
N ASN A 207 17.17 5.14 9.74
CA ASN A 207 16.59 4.24 10.73
C ASN A 207 15.31 4.81 11.33
N VAL A 208 15.32 6.09 11.73
CA VAL A 208 14.13 6.77 12.25
C VAL A 208 13.01 6.80 11.22
N PHE A 209 13.36 7.03 9.95
CA PHE A 209 12.40 7.01 8.85
C PHE A 209 11.77 5.62 8.68
N LEU A 210 12.59 4.58 8.62
CA LEU A 210 12.11 3.20 8.47
C LEU A 210 11.26 2.77 9.68
N ASP A 211 11.73 3.04 10.91
CA ASP A 211 11.01 2.70 12.14
C ASP A 211 9.62 3.37 12.17
N THR A 212 9.55 4.64 11.72
CA THR A 212 8.28 5.38 11.68
C THR A 212 7.29 4.74 10.69
N PHE A 213 7.72 4.42 9.47
CA PHE A 213 6.82 3.83 8.47
C PHE A 213 6.53 2.34 8.67
N MET A 214 7.36 1.65 9.45
CA MET A 214 7.16 0.24 9.84
C MET A 214 6.59 0.09 11.24
N SER A 215 6.26 1.20 11.92
CA SER A 215 5.63 1.17 13.24
C SER A 215 4.21 0.59 13.19
N ASP A 216 3.70 0.20 14.33
CA ASP A 216 2.32 -0.23 14.51
C ASP A 216 1.65 0.66 15.57
N PRO A 217 0.80 1.61 15.15
CA PRO A 217 0.38 1.92 13.77
C PRO A 217 1.42 2.77 13.01
N PRO A 218 1.46 2.67 11.66
CA PRO A 218 2.24 3.60 10.85
C PRO A 218 1.54 4.96 10.74
N PRO A 219 2.22 6.01 10.22
CA PRO A 219 1.60 7.31 10.00
C PRO A 219 0.31 7.21 9.18
N GLN A 220 -0.75 7.86 9.66
CA GLN A 220 -2.10 7.73 9.09
C GLN A 220 -2.16 8.02 7.59
N CYS A 221 -1.48 9.06 7.11
CA CYS A 221 -1.52 9.45 5.71
C CYS A 221 -0.93 8.38 4.75
N LEU A 222 -0.04 7.51 5.26
CA LEU A 222 0.61 6.46 4.46
C LEU A 222 0.31 5.04 4.95
N VAL A 223 -0.65 4.84 5.86
CA VAL A 223 -1.00 3.52 6.41
C VAL A 223 -1.42 2.51 5.32
N TRP A 224 -1.98 2.98 4.21
CA TRP A 224 -2.35 2.17 3.06
C TRP A 224 -1.16 1.55 2.33
N LEU A 225 0.03 2.17 2.38
CA LEU A 225 1.22 1.70 1.65
C LEU A 225 1.78 0.39 2.21
N PRO A 226 2.12 0.28 3.51
CA PRO A 226 2.51 -1.01 4.09
C PRO A 226 1.37 -2.05 4.01
N LEU A 227 0.11 -1.62 4.09
CA LEU A 227 -1.02 -2.55 3.93
C LEU A 227 -1.11 -3.11 2.51
N MET A 228 -0.91 -2.29 1.47
CA MET A 228 -0.87 -2.77 0.08
C MET A 228 0.22 -3.85 -0.11
N HIS A 229 1.38 -3.67 0.53
CA HIS A 229 2.45 -4.68 0.54
C HIS A 229 2.02 -5.96 1.27
N ARG A 230 1.36 -5.84 2.43
CA ARG A 230 0.84 -6.99 3.18
C ARG A 230 -0.23 -7.76 2.41
N LEU A 231 -1.12 -7.06 1.69
CA LEU A 231 -2.09 -7.68 0.79
C LEU A 231 -1.40 -8.56 -0.25
N ALA A 232 -0.32 -8.08 -0.86
CA ALA A 232 0.46 -8.86 -1.84
C ALA A 232 1.03 -10.16 -1.26
N ASN A 233 1.41 -10.15 0.02
CA ASN A 233 1.98 -11.32 0.70
C ASN A 233 0.93 -12.34 1.15
N VAL A 234 -0.32 -11.92 1.36
CA VAL A 234 -1.37 -12.80 1.91
C VAL A 234 -2.40 -13.26 0.90
N GLU A 235 -2.46 -12.67 -0.29
CA GLU A 235 -3.52 -12.98 -1.27
C GLU A 235 -3.64 -14.47 -1.61
N ASN A 236 -2.57 -15.26 -1.47
CA ASN A 236 -2.53 -16.71 -1.69
C ASN A 236 -2.47 -17.52 -0.39
N VAL A 237 -2.63 -16.90 0.77
CA VAL A 237 -2.59 -17.61 2.05
C VAL A 237 -3.93 -18.26 2.31
N PHE A 238 -3.90 -19.57 2.53
CA PHE A 238 -5.06 -20.40 2.79
C PHE A 238 -5.19 -20.70 4.29
N HIS A 239 -6.39 -20.51 4.83
CA HIS A 239 -6.76 -20.85 6.20
C HIS A 239 -7.89 -21.89 6.16
N PRO A 240 -7.66 -23.17 6.56
CA PRO A 240 -8.67 -24.24 6.55
C PRO A 240 -9.60 -24.11 7.78
N VAL A 241 -10.33 -23.03 7.84
CA VAL A 241 -11.27 -22.73 8.94
C VAL A 241 -12.50 -22.02 8.36
N GLU A 242 -13.66 -22.30 8.95
CA GLU A 242 -14.93 -21.73 8.55
C GLU A 242 -15.06 -20.28 8.98
N CYS A 243 -15.65 -19.45 8.12
CA CYS A 243 -16.05 -18.09 8.44
C CYS A 243 -17.38 -18.11 9.23
N SER A 244 -17.41 -17.52 10.41
CA SER A 244 -18.60 -17.50 11.28
C SER A 244 -19.79 -16.73 10.71
N TYR A 245 -19.60 -15.93 9.65
CA TYR A 245 -20.68 -15.19 8.99
C TYR A 245 -21.14 -15.84 7.69
N CYS A 246 -20.26 -16.01 6.71
CA CYS A 246 -20.65 -16.51 5.39
C CYS A 246 -20.56 -18.04 5.26
N HIS A 247 -20.10 -18.73 6.32
CA HIS A 247 -19.98 -20.20 6.38
C HIS A 247 -19.11 -20.82 5.30
N SER A 248 -18.25 -20.01 4.63
CA SER A 248 -17.22 -20.57 3.77
C SER A 248 -16.28 -21.45 4.59
N GLN A 249 -16.09 -22.70 4.16
CA GLN A 249 -15.32 -23.72 4.87
C GLN A 249 -13.81 -23.44 4.91
N SER A 250 -13.38 -22.43 4.16
CA SER A 250 -11.99 -21.98 4.11
C SER A 250 -11.92 -20.48 3.80
N MET A 251 -10.82 -19.86 4.21
CA MET A 251 -10.57 -18.44 3.94
C MET A 251 -9.28 -18.27 3.15
N MET A 252 -9.30 -17.37 2.18
CA MET A 252 -8.10 -16.89 1.47
C MET A 252 -7.76 -15.49 1.94
N GLY A 253 -6.47 -15.17 2.00
CA GLY A 253 -6.02 -13.84 2.39
C GLY A 253 -5.88 -13.64 3.90
N PHE A 254 -6.33 -12.51 4.42
CA PHE A 254 -6.39 -12.25 5.85
C PHE A 254 -7.50 -13.06 6.53
N ARG A 255 -7.22 -13.49 7.75
CA ARG A 255 -8.20 -14.07 8.67
C ARG A 255 -8.26 -13.23 9.94
N TYR A 256 -9.45 -12.96 10.41
CA TYR A 256 -9.72 -12.17 11.62
C TYR A 256 -10.37 -13.05 12.67
N ARG A 257 -9.85 -13.00 13.92
CA ARG A 257 -10.42 -13.74 15.06
C ARG A 257 -10.82 -12.75 16.14
N CYS A 258 -12.04 -12.85 16.62
CA CYS A 258 -12.50 -12.08 17.77
C CYS A 258 -11.73 -12.47 19.04
N GLN A 259 -11.37 -11.45 19.84
CA GLN A 259 -10.66 -11.65 21.09
C GLN A 259 -11.63 -11.84 22.28
N GLN A 260 -12.90 -11.51 22.09
CA GLN A 260 -13.95 -11.56 23.13
C GLN A 260 -14.93 -12.71 22.93
N CYS A 261 -15.21 -13.11 21.69
CA CYS A 261 -16.11 -14.21 21.40
C CYS A 261 -15.34 -15.52 21.23
N ASP A 262 -15.87 -16.60 21.76
CA ASP A 262 -15.29 -17.93 21.62
C ASP A 262 -15.40 -18.41 20.17
N ASN A 263 -14.26 -18.80 19.61
CA ASN A 263 -14.13 -19.38 18.27
C ASN A 263 -14.74 -18.58 17.11
N TYR A 264 -15.10 -17.30 17.33
CA TYR A 264 -15.64 -16.44 16.28
C TYR A 264 -14.53 -15.90 15.39
N GLN A 265 -14.65 -16.13 14.09
CA GLN A 265 -13.67 -15.68 13.11
C GLN A 265 -14.33 -15.33 11.79
N LEU A 266 -13.74 -14.36 11.10
CA LEU A 266 -14.24 -13.84 9.84
C LEU A 266 -13.16 -13.94 8.75
N CYS A 267 -13.59 -14.21 7.52
CA CYS A 267 -12.76 -13.99 6.35
C CYS A 267 -12.61 -12.49 6.10
N GLN A 268 -11.62 -12.10 5.28
CA GLN A 268 -11.36 -10.71 4.95
C GLN A 268 -12.58 -9.99 4.37
N GLU A 269 -13.32 -10.63 3.48
CA GLU A 269 -14.50 -10.06 2.83
C GLU A 269 -15.58 -9.68 3.86
N CYS A 270 -15.89 -10.58 4.77
CA CYS A 270 -16.90 -10.33 5.80
C CYS A 270 -16.45 -9.26 6.79
N PHE A 271 -15.19 -9.33 7.24
CA PHE A 271 -14.65 -8.35 8.18
C PHE A 271 -14.60 -6.94 7.56
N TRP A 272 -14.08 -6.80 6.35
CA TRP A 272 -13.93 -5.48 5.70
C TRP A 272 -15.26 -4.82 5.37
N ARG A 273 -16.32 -5.62 5.14
CA ARG A 273 -17.68 -5.13 4.94
C ARG A 273 -18.46 -4.92 6.23
N GLY A 274 -17.85 -5.25 7.38
CA GLY A 274 -18.46 -5.05 8.69
C GLY A 274 -19.61 -6.01 8.98
N HIS A 275 -19.56 -7.23 8.43
CA HIS A 275 -20.53 -8.26 8.75
C HIS A 275 -20.31 -8.83 10.16
N ALA A 276 -21.41 -9.04 10.88
CA ALA A 276 -21.44 -9.64 12.19
C ALA A 276 -22.59 -10.63 12.31
N SER A 277 -22.44 -11.66 13.16
CA SER A 277 -23.47 -12.67 13.41
C SER A 277 -23.46 -13.15 14.87
N GLY A 278 -24.57 -13.70 15.31
CA GLY A 278 -24.74 -14.20 16.68
C GLY A 278 -24.58 -13.10 17.73
N SER A 279 -23.81 -13.36 18.77
CA SER A 279 -23.50 -12.40 19.85
C SER A 279 -22.29 -11.50 19.56
N HIS A 280 -21.68 -11.62 18.37
CA HIS A 280 -20.51 -10.81 17.99
C HIS A 280 -20.94 -9.39 17.65
N SER A 281 -20.20 -8.42 18.18
CA SER A 281 -20.33 -6.99 17.81
C SER A 281 -19.12 -6.55 17.02
N ASN A 282 -19.33 -5.67 16.03
CA ASN A 282 -18.26 -5.03 15.29
C ASN A 282 -17.35 -4.12 16.17
N GLN A 283 -17.75 -3.83 17.41
CA GLN A 283 -16.95 -3.13 18.40
C GLN A 283 -15.96 -4.06 19.13
N HIS A 284 -16.09 -5.38 18.97
CA HIS A 284 -15.16 -6.32 19.57
C HIS A 284 -13.80 -6.24 18.91
N GLN A 285 -12.76 -6.33 19.71
CA GLN A 285 -11.39 -6.35 19.19
C GLN A 285 -11.16 -7.60 18.35
N MET A 286 -10.69 -7.40 17.13
CA MET A 286 -10.34 -8.46 16.20
C MET A 286 -8.82 -8.57 16.06
N LYS A 287 -8.30 -9.79 16.03
CA LYS A 287 -6.90 -10.07 15.75
C LYS A 287 -6.76 -10.55 14.31
N GLU A 288 -5.89 -9.87 13.53
CA GLU A 288 -5.58 -10.22 12.15
C GLU A 288 -4.50 -11.31 12.07
N TYR A 289 -4.68 -12.25 11.16
CA TYR A 289 -3.73 -13.32 10.87
C TYR A 289 -3.37 -13.33 9.38
N MET A 290 -2.08 -13.40 9.10
CA MET A 290 -1.50 -13.39 7.75
C MET A 290 -0.89 -14.73 7.35
N SER A 291 -0.92 -15.72 8.22
CA SER A 291 -0.38 -17.06 7.96
C SER A 291 -1.17 -18.10 8.72
N TRP A 292 -1.16 -19.33 8.20
CA TRP A 292 -1.71 -20.49 8.88
C TRP A 292 -0.57 -21.35 9.41
N LYS A 293 -0.63 -21.68 10.70
CA LYS A 293 0.23 -22.70 11.31
C LYS A 293 -0.67 -23.80 11.84
N SER A 294 -0.45 -25.03 11.39
CA SER A 294 -1.18 -26.18 11.90
C SER A 294 -0.94 -26.34 13.42
N PRO A 295 -1.87 -26.93 14.16
CA PRO A 295 -1.70 -27.18 15.61
C PRO A 295 -0.41 -27.96 15.93
N ALA A 296 -0.06 -28.94 15.12
CA ALA A 296 1.18 -29.73 15.27
C ALA A 296 2.44 -28.84 15.08
N LYS A 297 2.44 -27.95 14.10
CA LYS A 297 3.56 -27.03 13.87
C LYS A 297 3.67 -25.97 14.97
N LYS A 298 2.55 -25.53 15.54
CA LYS A 298 2.56 -24.61 16.71
C LYS A 298 3.20 -25.30 17.93
N LEU A 299 2.91 -26.58 18.13
CA LEU A 299 3.48 -27.36 19.23
C LEU A 299 4.98 -27.57 19.05
N SER A 300 5.42 -27.91 17.83
CA SER A 300 6.85 -28.08 17.52
C SER A 300 7.63 -26.76 17.65
N ASP A 301 7.06 -25.63 17.20
CA ASP A 301 7.66 -24.31 17.37
C ASP A 301 7.77 -23.89 18.86
N ALA A 302 6.77 -24.26 19.66
CA ALA A 302 6.79 -24.02 21.10
C ALA A 302 7.84 -24.87 21.82
N LEU A 303 7.96 -26.14 21.46
CA LEU A 303 8.95 -27.05 22.00
C LEU A 303 10.38 -26.66 21.59
N SER A 304 10.60 -26.28 20.33
CA SER A 304 11.92 -25.80 19.87
C SER A 304 12.34 -24.50 20.55
N LYS A 305 11.40 -23.58 20.84
CA LYS A 305 11.69 -22.37 21.60
C LYS A 305 12.03 -22.66 23.07
N SER A 306 11.40 -23.66 23.70
CA SER A 306 11.73 -24.05 25.08
C SER A 306 13.08 -24.75 25.20
N LEU A 307 13.52 -25.44 24.15
CA LEU A 307 14.83 -26.12 24.12
C LEU A 307 16.00 -25.19 23.73
N SER A 308 15.72 -24.06 23.05
CA SER A 308 16.75 -23.10 22.64
C SER A 308 17.19 -22.13 23.75
N CYS A 309 16.53 -22.13 24.91
CA CYS A 309 16.93 -21.31 26.06
C CYS A 309 18.20 -21.81 26.79
N ALA A 310 18.84 -22.90 26.33
CA ALA A 310 20.01 -23.49 26.98
C ALA A 310 21.35 -23.21 26.29
N SER A 311 21.42 -22.41 25.23
CA SER A 311 22.69 -22.04 24.61
C SER A 311 22.81 -20.51 24.47
N ASN A 312 23.65 -19.93 25.34
CA ASN A 312 24.18 -18.57 25.19
C ASN A 312 25.04 -18.47 23.92
N ARG A 313 24.40 -18.15 22.79
CA ARG A 313 25.07 -17.55 21.64
C ARG A 313 24.26 -16.34 21.23
N GLU A 314 24.90 -15.16 21.26
CA GLU A 314 24.34 -13.94 20.67
C GLU A 314 23.85 -14.25 19.26
N PRO A 315 22.60 -13.90 18.91
CA PRO A 315 22.11 -14.09 17.57
C PRO A 315 22.92 -13.16 16.64
N PRO A 316 23.37 -13.66 15.48
CA PRO A 316 23.89 -12.78 14.46
C PRO A 316 22.78 -11.79 14.08
N TYR A 317 23.14 -10.55 13.82
CA TYR A 317 22.34 -9.40 13.42
C TYR A 317 20.89 -9.74 13.00
N PRO A 318 19.88 -8.98 13.45
CA PRO A 318 18.49 -9.28 13.14
C PRO A 318 18.31 -9.32 11.63
N MET A 319 18.26 -10.53 11.08
CA MET A 319 17.73 -10.73 9.75
C MET A 319 16.24 -10.44 9.84
N PHE A 320 15.81 -9.34 9.26
CA PHE A 320 14.39 -9.07 9.09
C PHE A 320 13.79 -10.27 8.38
N SER A 321 12.92 -11.00 9.08
CA SER A 321 12.21 -12.10 8.47
C SER A 321 11.33 -11.52 7.36
N ASP A 322 11.34 -12.12 6.18
CA ASP A 322 10.54 -11.70 5.03
C ASP A 322 9.02 -11.83 5.27
N THR A 323 8.63 -12.36 6.41
CA THR A 323 7.23 -12.49 6.85
C THR A 323 7.03 -11.72 8.13
N PRO A 324 6.12 -10.73 8.18
CA PRO A 324 5.74 -10.09 9.42
C PRO A 324 5.17 -11.14 10.36
N GLU A 325 5.91 -11.50 11.40
CA GLU A 325 5.49 -12.55 12.35
C GLU A 325 4.41 -12.09 13.33
N LYS A 326 4.18 -10.78 13.43
CA LYS A 326 3.19 -10.24 14.34
C LYS A 326 1.84 -10.04 13.64
N PRO A 327 0.75 -10.62 14.14
CA PRO A 327 -0.59 -10.21 13.73
C PRO A 327 -0.76 -8.74 14.07
N LEU A 328 -1.36 -7.98 13.13
CA LEU A 328 -1.67 -6.59 13.36
C LEU A 328 -2.64 -6.48 14.53
N ASN A 329 -2.33 -5.63 15.50
CA ASN A 329 -3.29 -5.25 16.52
C ASN A 329 -4.18 -4.14 15.94
N LEU A 330 -5.40 -4.51 15.54
CA LEU A 330 -6.34 -3.59 14.89
C LEU A 330 -6.95 -2.56 15.85
N THR A 331 -6.65 -2.60 17.15
CA THR A 331 -7.11 -1.57 18.11
C THR A 331 -6.56 -0.19 17.78
N HIS A 332 -5.51 -0.10 16.98
CA HIS A 332 -4.87 1.15 16.59
C HIS A 332 -5.11 1.52 15.12
N VAL A 333 -5.83 0.70 14.36
CA VAL A 333 -6.14 1.04 12.95
C VAL A 333 -7.32 1.99 12.93
N VAL A 334 -7.08 3.20 12.48
CA VAL A 334 -8.12 4.22 12.32
C VAL A 334 -8.92 3.96 11.06
N TYR A 335 -10.23 3.97 11.22
CA TYR A 335 -11.19 3.79 10.16
C TYR A 335 -11.89 5.11 9.90
N VAL A 336 -11.62 5.75 8.77
CA VAL A 336 -12.43 6.86 8.32
C VAL A 336 -13.59 6.26 7.52
N ILE A 337 -14.78 6.31 8.07
CA ILE A 337 -16.00 5.93 7.37
C ILE A 337 -16.37 7.09 6.45
N SER A 338 -16.28 6.89 5.14
CA SER A 338 -16.81 7.84 4.17
C SER A 338 -18.30 7.58 3.97
N ASP A 339 -19.12 7.90 4.95
CA ASP A 339 -20.57 7.98 4.75
C ASP A 339 -21.03 9.41 4.98
N SER A 340 -21.60 9.99 3.94
CA SER A 340 -22.20 11.32 3.92
C SER A 340 -23.49 11.44 4.74
N THR A 341 -23.82 10.44 5.56
CA THR A 341 -25.09 10.34 6.30
C THR A 341 -24.96 10.16 7.81
N ILE A 342 -23.75 10.21 8.38
CA ILE A 342 -23.63 10.14 9.85
C ILE A 342 -23.42 11.55 10.40
N SER A 343 -24.48 12.04 11.04
CA SER A 343 -24.51 13.32 11.75
C SER A 343 -23.41 13.40 12.82
N SER A 344 -22.90 14.59 12.96
CA SER A 344 -21.85 15.11 13.84
C SER A 344 -22.01 14.83 15.35
N THR A 345 -22.01 13.58 15.77
CA THR A 345 -22.06 13.24 17.19
C THR A 345 -20.94 12.31 17.63
N PHE A 346 -19.77 12.44 17.04
CA PHE A 346 -18.60 11.69 17.48
C PHE A 346 -17.38 12.60 17.58
N CYS A 347 -17.25 13.19 18.70
CA CYS A 347 -16.01 13.55 19.36
C CYS A 347 -16.32 14.23 20.66
N SER A 348 -16.48 13.53 21.74
CA SER A 348 -16.29 14.14 23.04
C SER A 348 -15.26 13.32 23.83
N ASP A 349 -14.27 14.06 24.25
CA ASP A 349 -13.46 13.81 25.42
C ASP A 349 -12.48 12.61 25.42
N LYS A 350 -11.46 12.70 24.58
CA LYS A 350 -10.09 12.29 24.94
C LYS A 350 -9.08 12.65 23.85
N VAL A 351 -9.23 13.85 23.29
CA VAL A 351 -8.47 14.30 22.10
C VAL A 351 -7.52 15.43 22.49
N GLN A 352 -6.76 15.31 23.53
CA GLN A 352 -5.73 16.35 23.74
C GLN A 352 -4.29 15.92 23.46
N ASN A 353 -4.00 14.65 23.18
CA ASN A 353 -2.62 14.28 22.85
C ASN A 353 -2.41 13.24 21.75
N ASN A 354 -3.45 12.79 21.01
CA ASN A 354 -3.25 11.98 19.82
C ASN A 354 -4.44 12.14 18.88
N LEU A 355 -4.41 13.18 18.11
CA LEU A 355 -5.55 13.73 17.37
C LEU A 355 -5.98 12.93 16.14
N LEU A 356 -5.59 11.69 15.98
CA LEU A 356 -5.87 10.99 14.73
C LEU A 356 -6.25 9.52 14.84
N TYR A 357 -6.41 8.99 16.04
CA TYR A 357 -6.50 7.54 16.17
C TYR A 357 -7.64 7.03 17.04
N CYS A 358 -8.79 7.64 16.99
CA CYS A 358 -9.96 7.08 17.64
C CYS A 358 -11.18 7.17 16.74
N CYS A 359 -11.33 6.20 15.88
CA CYS A 359 -12.63 5.73 15.49
C CYS A 359 -12.68 4.25 15.83
N THR A 360 -13.11 3.94 17.04
CA THR A 360 -13.70 2.65 17.30
C THR A 360 -14.86 2.49 16.34
N LEU A 361 -14.95 1.36 15.68
CA LEU A 361 -16.12 0.95 14.90
C LEU A 361 -17.36 1.02 15.79
N ASN A 362 -18.03 2.14 15.80
CA ASN A 362 -19.43 2.19 16.20
C ASN A 362 -20.27 1.99 14.94
N LEU A 363 -20.46 0.74 14.60
CA LEU A 363 -21.45 0.31 13.62
C LEU A 363 -22.70 -0.07 14.39
N THR A 364 -23.63 0.83 14.47
CA THR A 364 -25.04 0.49 14.70
C THR A 364 -25.70 0.15 13.38
#